data_7b0eaa46729c4f797b570e6d902303b9
#
_entry.id   7b0eaa46729c4f797b570e6d902303b9
#
_cell.length_a   1.000
_cell.length_b   1.000
_cell.length_c   1.000
_cell.angle_alpha   90.00
_cell.angle_beta   90.00
_cell.angle_gamma   90.00
#
_symmetry.space_group_name_H-M   'P 1'
#
loop_
_entity.id
_entity.type
_entity.pdbx_description
1 polymer ?
#
loop_
_entity_poly.entity_id
_entity_poly.type
_entity_poly.pdbx_seq_one_letter_code
_entity_poly.pdbx_strand_id
1 'polypeptide(L)'
;MFSFVIPNYNYDCTALVEALHTQAAALKQRLGTTFDYEIIVAEDGSNDPVALHANQRLDILPNCRHLVFTQNRGHARMRNYLVQQARFDYLIFIDSDALVCTDDFVARYWEYRNSADVVCGSLQNLSHCPRGGELRYRYEKKADRFRSLEYRRTHPYAFFSAFNTLFHRSVFDQLRFDERCTEYGYEDALFGLMLEKKGFRIAHIANPLIHNGIDPSAIYLQKVEASLRTLKRLGEPMHSFSALVCTQRRLKRMHLLPLLRLAYRLFRLPLRWQLFSPYPSVFLLNCYKLGYYSELKD
;
A
#
# COMPACT_ATOMS: atom_id res chain seq x y z
N MET A 1 -16.53 -16.98 -2.65
CA MET A 1 -17.23 -15.69 -2.75
C MET A 1 -16.28 -14.62 -2.30
N PHE A 2 -16.34 -13.38 -2.87
CA PHE A 2 -15.34 -12.34 -2.67
C PHE A 2 -15.92 -11.07 -2.05
N SER A 3 -15.25 -10.53 -1.04
CA SER A 3 -15.43 -9.15 -0.58
C SER A 3 -14.23 -8.31 -1.04
N PHE A 4 -14.45 -7.44 -2.03
CA PHE A 4 -13.46 -6.42 -2.38
C PHE A 4 -13.55 -5.31 -1.35
N VAL A 5 -12.45 -4.95 -0.73
CA VAL A 5 -12.38 -3.96 0.35
C VAL A 5 -11.40 -2.84 -0.04
N ILE A 6 -11.93 -1.63 -0.17
CA ILE A 6 -11.24 -0.48 -0.76
C ILE A 6 -11.27 0.67 0.24
N PRO A 7 -10.19 0.87 1.02
CA PRO A 7 -10.06 2.10 1.80
C PRO A 7 -9.79 3.28 0.86
N ASN A 8 -10.55 4.35 1.00
CA ASN A 8 -10.41 5.55 0.16
C ASN A 8 -10.16 6.81 0.99
N TYR A 9 -9.31 7.69 0.47
CA TYR A 9 -9.09 9.03 0.99
C TYR A 9 -8.80 10.02 -0.13
N ASN A 10 -9.74 10.94 -0.37
CA ASN A 10 -9.58 12.01 -1.37
C ASN A 10 -9.22 11.51 -2.78
N TYR A 11 -9.79 10.39 -3.21
CA TYR A 11 -9.52 9.82 -4.53
C TYR A 11 -10.82 9.39 -5.23
N ASP A 12 -10.96 9.70 -6.52
CA ASP A 12 -12.03 9.18 -7.36
C ASP A 12 -11.71 7.73 -7.76
N CYS A 13 -12.35 6.77 -7.09
CA CYS A 13 -12.16 5.33 -7.33
C CYS A 13 -13.25 4.71 -8.22
N THR A 14 -14.09 5.52 -8.87
CA THR A 14 -15.23 5.03 -9.67
C THR A 14 -14.79 4.09 -10.78
N ALA A 15 -13.75 4.43 -11.53
CA ALA A 15 -13.22 3.59 -12.62
C ALA A 15 -12.72 2.22 -12.12
N LEU A 16 -12.06 2.17 -10.94
CA LEU A 16 -11.66 0.93 -10.31
C LEU A 16 -12.86 0.07 -9.96
N VAL A 17 -13.84 0.65 -9.26
CA VAL A 17 -15.03 -0.07 -8.77
C VAL A 17 -15.90 -0.57 -9.91
N GLU A 18 -16.12 0.23 -10.95
CA GLU A 18 -16.87 -0.13 -12.14
C GLU A 18 -16.21 -1.31 -12.89
N ALA A 19 -14.88 -1.29 -13.03
CA ALA A 19 -14.13 -2.38 -13.66
C ALA A 19 -14.22 -3.68 -12.84
N LEU A 20 -14.07 -3.59 -11.51
CA LEU A 20 -14.22 -4.76 -10.61
C LEU A 20 -15.64 -5.30 -10.65
N HIS A 21 -16.66 -4.43 -10.59
CA HIS A 21 -18.06 -4.79 -10.67
C HIS A 21 -18.36 -5.53 -11.97
N THR A 22 -17.94 -4.99 -13.12
CA THR A 22 -18.15 -5.58 -14.43
C THR A 22 -17.56 -6.98 -14.52
N GLN A 23 -16.31 -7.17 -14.10
CA GLN A 23 -15.67 -8.49 -14.13
C GLN A 23 -16.28 -9.48 -13.14
N ALA A 24 -16.65 -9.01 -11.94
CA ALA A 24 -17.26 -9.86 -10.92
C ALA A 24 -18.69 -10.28 -11.33
N ALA A 25 -19.48 -9.38 -11.92
CA ALA A 25 -20.80 -9.70 -12.47
C ALA A 25 -20.73 -10.72 -13.60
N ALA A 26 -19.79 -10.56 -14.54
CA ALA A 26 -19.56 -11.52 -15.61
C ALA A 26 -19.13 -12.91 -15.06
N LEU A 27 -18.27 -12.92 -14.03
CA LEU A 27 -17.88 -14.17 -13.37
C LEU A 27 -19.07 -14.82 -12.65
N LYS A 28 -19.92 -14.05 -11.98
CA LYS A 28 -21.16 -14.52 -11.33
C LYS A 28 -22.14 -15.12 -12.35
N GLN A 29 -22.31 -14.48 -13.49
CA GLN A 29 -23.15 -15.02 -14.57
C GLN A 29 -22.63 -16.37 -15.07
N ARG A 30 -21.31 -16.54 -15.20
CA ARG A 30 -20.67 -17.76 -15.68
C ARG A 30 -20.72 -18.91 -14.67
N LEU A 31 -20.55 -18.62 -13.36
CA LEU A 31 -20.43 -19.61 -12.29
C LEU A 31 -21.72 -19.86 -11.51
N GLY A 32 -22.76 -19.05 -11.74
CA GLY A 32 -24.05 -19.16 -11.04
C GLY A 32 -23.92 -19.02 -9.51
N THR A 33 -24.56 -19.90 -8.79
CA THR A 33 -24.62 -19.88 -7.31
C THR A 33 -23.29 -20.20 -6.63
N THR A 34 -22.27 -20.69 -7.35
CA THR A 34 -20.96 -21.02 -6.78
C THR A 34 -20.11 -19.79 -6.50
N PHE A 35 -20.40 -18.67 -7.14
CA PHE A 35 -19.70 -17.40 -6.94
C PHE A 35 -20.67 -16.28 -6.58
N ASP A 36 -20.31 -15.50 -5.60
CA ASP A 36 -20.94 -14.22 -5.28
C ASP A 36 -19.89 -13.22 -4.83
N TYR A 37 -20.22 -11.93 -4.86
CA TYR A 37 -19.29 -10.87 -4.50
C TYR A 37 -19.99 -9.66 -3.88
N GLU A 38 -19.22 -8.87 -3.18
CA GLU A 38 -19.52 -7.50 -2.78
C GLU A 38 -18.30 -6.61 -2.97
N ILE A 39 -18.51 -5.32 -3.13
CA ILE A 39 -17.48 -4.29 -3.14
C ILE A 39 -17.81 -3.29 -2.04
N ILE A 40 -16.86 -3.05 -1.14
CA ILE A 40 -17.01 -2.11 -0.03
C ILE A 40 -15.96 -1.01 -0.19
N VAL A 41 -16.42 0.20 -0.47
CA VAL A 41 -15.57 1.40 -0.48
C VAL A 41 -15.80 2.16 0.82
N ALA A 42 -14.73 2.53 1.52
CA ALA A 42 -14.82 3.30 2.76
C ALA A 42 -14.01 4.60 2.67
N GLU A 43 -14.71 5.73 2.63
CA GLU A 43 -14.13 7.07 2.69
C GLU A 43 -13.60 7.37 4.09
N ASP A 44 -12.30 7.40 4.24
CA ASP A 44 -11.64 7.61 5.53
C ASP A 44 -11.45 9.09 5.86
N GLY A 45 -12.55 9.81 6.04
CA GLY A 45 -12.53 11.24 6.32
C GLY A 45 -12.15 12.09 5.12
N SER A 46 -12.51 11.65 3.90
CA SER A 46 -12.31 12.42 2.68
C SER A 46 -12.98 13.80 2.77
N ASN A 47 -12.30 14.82 2.25
CA ASN A 47 -12.76 16.21 2.24
C ASN A 47 -12.58 16.87 0.85
N ASP A 48 -12.15 16.12 -0.16
CA ASP A 48 -12.17 16.57 -1.56
C ASP A 48 -13.61 16.45 -2.10
N PRO A 49 -14.29 17.57 -2.39
CA PRO A 49 -15.69 17.53 -2.84
C PRO A 49 -15.83 16.92 -4.23
N VAL A 50 -14.81 16.97 -5.08
CA VAL A 50 -14.85 16.39 -6.43
C VAL A 50 -14.82 14.86 -6.34
N ALA A 51 -13.89 14.32 -5.58
CA ALA A 51 -13.79 12.88 -5.36
C ALA A 51 -15.04 12.34 -4.65
N LEU A 52 -15.50 13.00 -3.59
CA LEU A 52 -16.73 12.59 -2.87
C LEU A 52 -17.95 12.58 -3.78
N HIS A 53 -18.14 13.62 -4.60
CA HIS A 53 -19.26 13.69 -5.55
C HIS A 53 -19.18 12.58 -6.60
N ALA A 54 -17.99 12.32 -7.16
CA ALA A 54 -17.80 11.24 -8.11
C ALA A 54 -18.16 9.87 -7.51
N ASN A 55 -17.68 9.61 -6.27
CA ASN A 55 -17.88 8.33 -5.58
C ASN A 55 -19.34 8.10 -5.12
N GLN A 56 -20.20 9.12 -5.02
CA GLN A 56 -21.63 8.94 -4.74
C GLN A 56 -22.34 8.02 -5.74
N ARG A 57 -21.85 7.94 -6.98
CA ARG A 57 -22.39 7.02 -7.99
C ARG A 57 -22.25 5.53 -7.61
N LEU A 58 -21.34 5.21 -6.69
CA LEU A 58 -21.14 3.84 -6.21
C LEU A 58 -22.33 3.32 -5.41
N ASP A 59 -23.15 4.19 -4.82
CA ASP A 59 -24.33 3.83 -4.02
C ASP A 59 -25.43 3.13 -4.85
N ILE A 60 -25.46 3.38 -6.16
CA ILE A 60 -26.46 2.78 -7.07
C ILE A 60 -25.99 1.49 -7.75
N LEU A 61 -24.71 1.13 -7.61
CA LEU A 61 -24.19 -0.10 -8.20
C LEU A 61 -24.61 -1.33 -7.38
N PRO A 62 -25.18 -2.37 -8.02
CA PRO A 62 -25.53 -3.60 -7.30
C PRO A 62 -24.29 -4.24 -6.63
N ASN A 63 -24.47 -4.82 -5.45
CA ASN A 63 -23.41 -5.43 -4.66
C ASN A 63 -22.28 -4.46 -4.24
N CYS A 64 -22.48 -3.15 -4.36
CA CYS A 64 -21.57 -2.13 -3.86
C CYS A 64 -22.12 -1.50 -2.59
N ARG A 65 -21.23 -1.15 -1.67
CA ARG A 65 -21.51 -0.42 -0.45
C ARG A 65 -20.49 0.70 -0.32
N HIS A 66 -20.97 1.94 -0.25
CA HIS A 66 -20.14 3.12 -0.05
C HIS A 66 -20.33 3.64 1.36
N LEU A 67 -19.29 3.60 2.19
CA LEU A 67 -19.29 3.99 3.58
C LEU A 67 -18.54 5.30 3.74
N VAL A 68 -19.15 6.32 4.31
CA VAL A 68 -18.51 7.64 4.46
C VAL A 68 -18.26 7.94 5.94
N PHE A 69 -17.01 8.17 6.31
CA PHE A 69 -16.59 8.60 7.63
C PHE A 69 -16.21 10.07 7.63
N THR A 70 -16.55 10.78 8.69
CA THR A 70 -16.25 12.21 8.84
C THR A 70 -14.83 12.49 9.34
N GLN A 71 -14.14 11.47 9.87
CA GLN A 71 -12.81 11.61 10.44
C GLN A 71 -11.88 10.55 9.87
N ASN A 72 -10.67 10.96 9.52
CA ASN A 72 -9.62 10.04 9.08
C ASN A 72 -9.14 9.18 10.25
N ARG A 73 -9.22 7.87 10.08
CA ARG A 73 -8.82 6.85 11.07
C ARG A 73 -7.44 6.28 10.79
N GLY A 74 -6.94 6.49 9.58
CA GLY A 74 -5.69 5.94 9.07
C GLY A 74 -5.82 4.52 8.50
N HIS A 75 -4.90 4.19 7.58
CA HIS A 75 -4.94 2.95 6.77
C HIS A 75 -5.13 1.67 7.60
N ALA A 76 -4.38 1.51 8.68
CA ALA A 76 -4.43 0.30 9.50
C ALA A 76 -5.83 0.08 10.12
N ARG A 77 -6.40 1.12 10.73
CA ARG A 77 -7.74 1.05 11.34
C ARG A 77 -8.82 0.86 10.29
N MET A 78 -8.71 1.55 9.17
CA MET A 78 -9.70 1.42 8.10
C MET A 78 -9.68 0.01 7.50
N ARG A 79 -8.52 -0.57 7.25
CA ARG A 79 -8.41 -1.96 6.80
C ARG A 79 -8.98 -2.95 7.83
N ASN A 80 -8.68 -2.80 9.12
CA ASN A 80 -9.26 -3.63 10.18
C ASN A 80 -10.79 -3.51 10.23
N TYR A 81 -11.32 -2.30 10.06
CA TYR A 81 -12.75 -2.06 10.01
C TYR A 81 -13.40 -2.75 8.81
N LEU A 82 -12.81 -2.64 7.63
CA LEU A 82 -13.32 -3.26 6.40
C LEU A 82 -13.36 -4.79 6.50
N VAL A 83 -12.41 -5.43 7.18
CA VAL A 83 -12.47 -6.88 7.49
C VAL A 83 -13.75 -7.24 8.24
N GLN A 84 -14.15 -6.41 9.21
CA GLN A 84 -15.35 -6.65 10.02
C GLN A 84 -16.64 -6.43 9.22
N GLN A 85 -16.62 -5.55 8.21
CA GLN A 85 -17.77 -5.24 7.37
C GLN A 85 -17.97 -6.25 6.23
N ALA A 86 -16.93 -6.95 5.84
CA ALA A 86 -16.94 -7.91 4.75
C ALA A 86 -17.76 -9.17 5.12
N ARG A 87 -18.58 -9.66 4.18
CA ARG A 87 -19.46 -10.83 4.40
C ARG A 87 -18.81 -12.15 4.04
N PHE A 88 -17.88 -12.15 3.08
CA PHE A 88 -17.32 -13.37 2.51
C PHE A 88 -15.95 -13.72 3.08
N ASP A 89 -15.53 -14.99 2.91
CA ASP A 89 -14.30 -15.53 3.48
C ASP A 89 -13.04 -15.14 2.73
N TYR A 90 -13.16 -14.74 1.47
CA TYR A 90 -12.05 -14.24 0.70
C TYR A 90 -12.15 -12.73 0.58
N LEU A 91 -11.22 -12.02 1.20
CA LEU A 91 -11.14 -10.56 1.19
C LEU A 91 -10.06 -10.13 0.22
N ILE A 92 -10.42 -9.34 -0.78
CA ILE A 92 -9.45 -8.75 -1.72
C ILE A 92 -9.27 -7.29 -1.36
N PHE A 93 -8.10 -6.97 -0.79
CA PHE A 93 -7.70 -5.60 -0.50
C PHE A 93 -7.17 -4.95 -1.77
N ILE A 94 -7.66 -3.76 -2.06
CA ILE A 94 -7.22 -2.94 -3.20
C ILE A 94 -7.18 -1.49 -2.72
N ASP A 95 -6.05 -0.81 -2.92
CA ASP A 95 -5.97 0.62 -2.65
C ASP A 95 -6.76 1.39 -3.73
N SER A 96 -7.43 2.46 -3.35
CA SER A 96 -8.38 3.20 -4.20
C SER A 96 -7.75 3.83 -5.44
N ASP A 97 -6.44 4.06 -5.43
CA ASP A 97 -5.66 4.62 -6.53
C ASP A 97 -5.13 3.57 -7.52
N ALA A 98 -5.66 2.34 -7.44
CA ALA A 98 -5.36 1.28 -8.39
C ALA A 98 -6.24 1.37 -9.64
N LEU A 99 -5.70 0.87 -10.78
CA LEU A 99 -6.47 0.66 -12.01
C LEU A 99 -6.37 -0.79 -12.45
N VAL A 100 -7.50 -1.37 -12.82
CA VAL A 100 -7.56 -2.70 -13.44
C VAL A 100 -7.02 -2.61 -14.86
N CYS A 101 -6.08 -3.48 -15.22
CA CYS A 101 -5.39 -3.46 -16.51
C CYS A 101 -5.57 -4.74 -17.35
N THR A 102 -6.38 -5.70 -16.88
CA THR A 102 -6.70 -6.95 -17.61
C THR A 102 -8.17 -7.28 -17.43
N ASP A 103 -8.75 -7.99 -18.40
CA ASP A 103 -10.17 -8.37 -18.37
C ASP A 103 -10.46 -9.61 -17.51
N ASP A 104 -9.45 -10.26 -16.99
CA ASP A 104 -9.52 -11.52 -16.23
C ASP A 104 -9.03 -11.38 -14.78
N PHE A 105 -8.88 -10.15 -14.28
CA PHE A 105 -8.34 -9.88 -12.94
C PHE A 105 -9.11 -10.62 -11.83
N VAL A 106 -10.44 -10.54 -11.84
CA VAL A 106 -11.30 -11.21 -10.84
C VAL A 106 -11.27 -12.72 -11.03
N ALA A 107 -11.28 -13.19 -12.29
CA ALA A 107 -11.24 -14.62 -12.60
C ALA A 107 -9.93 -15.28 -12.17
N ARG A 108 -8.79 -14.59 -12.30
CA ARG A 108 -7.49 -15.08 -11.81
C ARG A 108 -7.48 -15.23 -10.28
N TYR A 109 -8.03 -14.29 -9.54
CA TYR A 109 -8.15 -14.47 -8.10
C TYR A 109 -9.06 -15.64 -7.73
N TRP A 110 -10.13 -15.87 -8.48
CA TRP A 110 -10.98 -17.03 -8.27
C TRP A 110 -10.25 -18.35 -8.49
N GLU A 111 -9.43 -18.44 -9.53
CA GLU A 111 -8.60 -19.60 -9.83
C GLU A 111 -7.60 -19.89 -8.70
N TYR A 112 -6.89 -18.87 -8.23
CA TYR A 112 -5.80 -19.02 -7.26
C TYR A 112 -6.23 -18.90 -5.80
N ARG A 113 -7.51 -18.67 -5.49
CA ARG A 113 -7.98 -18.38 -4.11
C ARG A 113 -7.59 -19.40 -3.04
N ASN A 114 -7.43 -20.66 -3.42
CA ASN A 114 -7.09 -21.77 -2.51
C ASN A 114 -5.61 -22.12 -2.54
N SER A 115 -4.76 -21.38 -3.24
CA SER A 115 -3.34 -21.73 -3.39
C SER A 115 -2.51 -21.46 -2.11
N ALA A 116 -2.95 -20.52 -1.27
CA ALA A 116 -2.31 -20.14 -0.01
C ALA A 116 -3.30 -19.39 0.89
N ASP A 117 -2.88 -19.05 2.09
CA ASP A 117 -3.67 -18.24 3.04
C ASP A 117 -3.77 -16.78 2.55
N VAL A 118 -2.75 -16.33 1.81
CA VAL A 118 -2.65 -14.99 1.22
C VAL A 118 -2.19 -15.12 -0.23
N VAL A 119 -2.85 -14.42 -1.16
CA VAL A 119 -2.51 -14.42 -2.59
C VAL A 119 -2.25 -12.99 -3.06
N CYS A 120 -1.00 -12.68 -3.42
CA CYS A 120 -0.58 -11.34 -3.82
C CYS A 120 -0.54 -11.19 -5.35
N GLY A 121 -1.30 -10.24 -5.89
CA GLY A 121 -1.40 -9.97 -7.33
C GLY A 121 -0.26 -9.14 -7.89
N SER A 122 0.33 -8.25 -7.13
CA SER A 122 1.39 -7.30 -7.53
C SER A 122 0.88 -5.92 -7.96
N LEU A 123 1.85 -5.05 -8.13
CA LEU A 123 1.68 -3.67 -8.58
C LEU A 123 2.48 -3.48 -9.88
N GLN A 124 1.92 -2.73 -10.81
CA GLN A 124 2.56 -2.25 -12.02
C GLN A 124 2.62 -0.72 -12.00
N ASN A 125 3.75 -0.14 -12.36
CA ASN A 125 3.87 1.31 -12.48
C ASN A 125 3.21 1.82 -13.75
N LEU A 126 2.81 3.09 -13.74
CA LEU A 126 2.42 3.82 -14.96
C LEU A 126 3.51 3.71 -16.02
N SER A 127 3.12 3.73 -17.30
CA SER A 127 4.03 3.72 -18.45
C SER A 127 4.85 5.02 -18.56
N HIS A 128 4.31 6.14 -18.09
CA HIS A 128 4.93 7.46 -18.11
C HIS A 128 4.84 8.15 -16.75
N CYS A 129 5.76 9.08 -16.52
CA CYS A 129 5.80 9.86 -15.29
C CYS A 129 4.79 11.01 -15.34
N PRO A 130 3.83 11.10 -14.40
CA PRO A 130 3.00 12.28 -14.27
C PRO A 130 3.84 13.52 -13.91
N ARG A 131 3.49 14.67 -14.50
CA ARG A 131 4.17 15.94 -14.21
C ARG A 131 4.11 16.28 -12.73
N GLY A 132 5.26 16.58 -12.13
CA GLY A 132 5.39 16.90 -10.70
C GLY A 132 5.54 15.68 -9.81
N GLY A 133 5.33 14.44 -10.31
CA GLY A 133 5.43 13.18 -9.57
C GLY A 133 6.77 12.46 -9.72
N GLU A 134 7.80 13.14 -10.24
CA GLU A 134 9.07 12.53 -10.66
C GLU A 134 9.78 11.77 -9.53
N LEU A 135 9.72 12.28 -8.31
CA LEU A 135 10.39 11.65 -7.17
C LEU A 135 9.77 10.28 -6.83
N ARG A 136 8.43 10.23 -6.70
CA ARG A 136 7.73 8.99 -6.41
C ARG A 136 7.86 8.00 -7.56
N TYR A 137 7.62 8.44 -8.78
CA TYR A 137 7.72 7.62 -9.98
C TYR A 137 9.10 6.95 -10.11
N ARG A 138 10.19 7.72 -9.96
CA ARG A 138 11.56 7.17 -10.01
C ARG A 138 11.86 6.21 -8.87
N TYR A 139 11.35 6.50 -7.67
CA TYR A 139 11.50 5.61 -6.53
C TYR A 139 10.81 4.26 -6.79
N GLU A 140 9.59 4.28 -7.30
CA GLU A 140 8.82 3.07 -7.63
C GLU A 140 9.44 2.30 -8.80
N LYS A 141 9.87 2.99 -9.86
CA LYS A 141 10.59 2.37 -10.98
C LYS A 141 11.86 1.64 -10.53
N LYS A 142 12.59 2.21 -9.58
CA LYS A 142 13.78 1.53 -9.03
C LYS A 142 13.41 0.24 -8.26
N ALA A 143 12.20 0.15 -7.75
CA ALA A 143 11.70 -1.04 -7.06
C ALA A 143 11.20 -2.15 -8.01
N ASP A 144 11.01 -1.88 -9.32
CA ASP A 144 10.49 -2.86 -10.29
C ASP A 144 11.29 -4.17 -10.33
N ARG A 145 12.60 -4.10 -10.13
CA ARG A 145 13.48 -5.28 -10.04
C ARG A 145 13.07 -6.29 -8.96
N PHE A 146 12.37 -5.84 -7.93
CA PHE A 146 11.88 -6.67 -6.83
C PHE A 146 10.41 -7.11 -7.01
N ARG A 147 9.76 -6.64 -8.09
CA ARG A 147 8.34 -6.91 -8.38
C ARG A 147 8.13 -8.04 -9.39
N SER A 148 9.21 -8.57 -10.00
CA SER A 148 9.09 -9.73 -10.88
C SER A 148 8.45 -10.90 -10.12
N LEU A 149 7.64 -11.70 -10.82
CA LEU A 149 6.97 -12.85 -10.21
C LEU A 149 7.99 -13.85 -9.64
N GLU A 150 9.10 -14.06 -10.33
CA GLU A 150 10.19 -14.93 -9.90
C GLU A 150 10.80 -14.44 -8.57
N TYR A 151 11.17 -13.15 -8.48
CA TYR A 151 11.72 -12.58 -7.25
C TYR A 151 10.74 -12.70 -6.08
N ARG A 152 9.45 -12.39 -6.31
CA ARG A 152 8.42 -12.46 -5.26
C ARG A 152 8.17 -13.89 -4.77
N ARG A 153 8.25 -14.89 -5.65
CA ARG A 153 8.10 -16.30 -5.28
C ARG A 153 9.27 -16.82 -4.43
N THR A 154 10.48 -16.34 -4.68
CA THR A 154 11.66 -16.71 -3.89
C THR A 154 11.77 -15.91 -2.59
N HIS A 155 11.07 -14.77 -2.47
CA HIS A 155 11.08 -13.91 -1.29
C HIS A 155 9.64 -13.51 -0.91
N PRO A 156 8.78 -14.49 -0.49
CA PRO A 156 7.34 -14.30 -0.44
C PRO A 156 6.86 -13.21 0.53
N TYR A 157 7.61 -12.93 1.60
CA TYR A 157 7.27 -11.91 2.58
C TYR A 157 7.97 -10.56 2.33
N ALA A 158 9.03 -10.56 1.50
CA ALA A 158 9.75 -9.34 1.19
C ALA A 158 8.86 -8.40 0.35
N PHE A 159 8.84 -7.12 0.69
CA PHE A 159 8.03 -6.11 -0.01
C PHE A 159 6.52 -6.44 -0.05
N PHE A 160 6.01 -7.13 0.98
CA PHE A 160 4.59 -7.35 1.11
C PHE A 160 3.82 -6.02 1.11
N SER A 161 2.71 -5.97 0.37
CA SER A 161 1.78 -4.84 0.35
C SER A 161 0.34 -5.34 0.20
N ALA A 162 -0.56 -4.72 0.93
CA ALA A 162 -1.99 -4.95 0.81
C ALA A 162 -2.64 -4.21 -0.38
N PHE A 163 -1.84 -3.50 -1.19
CA PHE A 163 -2.32 -2.74 -2.37
C PHE A 163 -3.18 -3.59 -3.33
N ASN A 164 -2.84 -4.86 -3.50
CA ASN A 164 -3.53 -5.81 -4.39
C ASN A 164 -3.31 -7.22 -3.85
N THR A 165 -4.09 -7.62 -2.85
CA THR A 165 -3.87 -8.87 -2.13
C THR A 165 -5.19 -9.50 -1.67
N LEU A 166 -5.38 -10.77 -1.99
CA LEU A 166 -6.45 -11.61 -1.46
C LEU A 166 -5.98 -12.28 -0.16
N PHE A 167 -6.84 -12.26 0.84
CA PHE A 167 -6.67 -12.98 2.10
C PHE A 167 -7.82 -13.95 2.33
N HIS A 168 -7.52 -15.11 2.86
CA HIS A 168 -8.53 -15.90 3.54
C HIS A 168 -8.84 -15.25 4.90
N ARG A 169 -10.13 -15.14 5.28
CA ARG A 169 -10.57 -14.45 6.50
C ARG A 169 -9.88 -14.96 7.76
N SER A 170 -9.58 -16.26 7.83
CA SER A 170 -8.89 -16.88 8.98
C SER A 170 -7.54 -16.24 9.32
N VAL A 171 -6.91 -15.53 8.40
CA VAL A 171 -5.70 -14.75 8.69
C VAL A 171 -6.02 -13.67 9.74
N PHE A 172 -7.19 -13.04 9.63
CA PHE A 172 -7.61 -11.97 10.54
C PHE A 172 -8.15 -12.44 11.89
N ASP A 173 -8.36 -13.76 12.08
CA ASP A 173 -8.61 -14.35 13.38
C ASP A 173 -7.36 -14.31 14.27
N GLN A 174 -6.16 -14.26 13.66
CA GLN A 174 -4.87 -14.28 14.35
C GLN A 174 -4.06 -13.01 14.21
N LEU A 175 -4.31 -12.22 13.16
CA LEU A 175 -3.56 -11.01 12.85
C LEU A 175 -4.50 -9.83 12.58
N ARG A 176 -4.01 -8.63 12.90
CA ARG A 176 -4.63 -7.36 12.51
C ARG A 176 -3.54 -6.38 12.08
N PHE A 177 -3.89 -5.43 11.25
CA PHE A 177 -3.01 -4.29 10.97
C PHE A 177 -2.75 -3.53 12.27
N ASP A 178 -1.50 -3.17 12.51
CA ASP A 178 -1.09 -2.50 13.75
C ASP A 178 -1.57 -1.04 13.77
N GLU A 179 -2.53 -0.74 14.63
CA GLU A 179 -3.17 0.58 14.75
C GLU A 179 -2.26 1.66 15.35
N ARG A 180 -1.04 1.30 15.80
CA ARG A 180 0.01 2.28 16.10
C ARG A 180 0.53 2.98 14.85
N CYS A 181 0.31 2.42 13.65
CA CYS A 181 0.52 3.07 12.36
C CYS A 181 -0.56 4.14 12.11
N THR A 182 -0.55 5.21 12.89
CA THR A 182 -1.51 6.32 12.77
C THR A 182 -1.17 7.29 11.65
N GLU A 183 0.10 7.35 11.23
CA GLU A 183 0.58 8.09 10.07
C GLU A 183 0.90 7.11 8.94
N TYR A 184 1.19 7.64 7.76
CA TYR A 184 1.52 6.87 6.56
C TYR A 184 2.75 5.96 6.76
N GLY A 185 2.64 4.72 6.30
CA GLY A 185 3.74 3.80 6.01
C GLY A 185 4.11 2.81 7.11
N TYR A 186 4.76 1.74 6.69
CA TYR A 186 5.21 0.58 7.46
C TYR A 186 4.11 -0.37 7.97
N GLU A 187 2.83 -0.06 7.83
CA GLU A 187 1.73 -0.97 8.20
C GLU A 187 1.79 -2.28 7.42
N ASP A 188 2.01 -2.21 6.11
CA ASP A 188 2.13 -3.38 5.25
C ASP A 188 3.40 -4.17 5.56
N ALA A 189 4.54 -3.48 5.70
CA ALA A 189 5.80 -4.14 6.02
C ALA A 189 5.76 -4.89 7.36
N LEU A 190 5.12 -4.28 8.37
CA LEU A 190 4.91 -4.93 9.67
C LEU A 190 3.95 -6.12 9.55
N PHE A 191 2.88 -5.97 8.77
CA PHE A 191 1.91 -7.06 8.56
C PHE A 191 2.57 -8.25 7.84
N GLY A 192 3.37 -7.99 6.78
CA GLY A 192 4.15 -9.02 6.08
C GLY A 192 5.10 -9.77 7.02
N LEU A 193 5.79 -9.06 7.91
CA LEU A 193 6.63 -9.66 8.94
C LEU A 193 5.83 -10.54 9.91
N MET A 194 4.61 -10.12 10.27
CA MET A 194 3.75 -10.90 11.15
C MET A 194 3.18 -12.15 10.47
N LEU A 195 2.87 -12.07 9.16
CA LEU A 195 2.50 -13.24 8.36
C LEU A 195 3.62 -14.29 8.38
N GLU A 196 4.88 -13.88 8.16
CA GLU A 196 6.05 -14.75 8.21
C GLU A 196 6.21 -15.41 9.59
N LYS A 197 6.17 -14.61 10.66
CA LYS A 197 6.30 -15.10 12.05
C LYS A 197 5.21 -16.07 12.47
N LYS A 198 4.01 -15.94 11.92
CA LYS A 198 2.88 -16.85 12.19
C LYS A 198 2.84 -18.05 11.27
N GLY A 199 3.72 -18.10 10.24
CA GLY A 199 3.79 -19.23 9.32
C GLY A 199 2.67 -19.27 8.28
N PHE A 200 1.97 -18.16 8.02
CA PHE A 200 0.99 -18.06 6.95
C PHE A 200 1.68 -18.16 5.59
N ARG A 201 1.13 -18.97 4.69
CA ARG A 201 1.67 -19.13 3.34
C ARG A 201 1.22 -17.99 2.44
N ILE A 202 2.15 -17.42 1.68
CA ILE A 202 1.88 -16.42 0.65
C ILE A 202 2.15 -17.01 -0.72
N ALA A 203 1.16 -16.96 -1.62
CA ALA A 203 1.33 -17.22 -3.03
C ALA A 203 1.41 -15.90 -3.80
N HIS A 204 2.33 -15.83 -4.74
CA HIS A 204 2.44 -14.71 -5.68
C HIS A 204 1.98 -15.12 -7.06
N ILE A 205 1.08 -14.33 -7.66
CA ILE A 205 0.51 -14.57 -8.98
C ILE A 205 0.77 -13.38 -9.93
N ALA A 206 0.66 -13.63 -11.23
CA ALA A 206 0.75 -12.59 -12.25
C ALA A 206 -0.63 -11.93 -12.44
N ASN A 207 -1.03 -11.11 -11.48
CA ASN A 207 -2.32 -10.41 -11.48
C ASN A 207 -2.16 -8.94 -11.06
N PRO A 208 -1.37 -8.12 -11.80
CA PRO A 208 -1.06 -6.78 -11.38
C PRO A 208 -2.24 -5.82 -11.50
N LEU A 209 -2.25 -4.80 -10.65
CA LEU A 209 -2.98 -3.54 -10.83
C LEU A 209 -2.00 -2.42 -11.10
N ILE A 210 -2.37 -1.45 -11.92
CA ILE A 210 -1.57 -0.24 -12.14
C ILE A 210 -1.77 0.69 -10.94
N HIS A 211 -0.66 1.17 -10.38
CA HIS A 211 -0.68 2.21 -9.36
C HIS A 211 -0.75 3.59 -10.03
N ASN A 212 -1.90 4.25 -9.91
CA ASN A 212 -2.18 5.55 -10.55
C ASN A 212 -2.01 6.74 -9.60
N GLY A 213 -1.90 6.49 -8.31
CA GLY A 213 -1.79 7.51 -7.26
C GLY A 213 -0.37 8.07 -7.09
N ILE A 214 0.23 8.61 -8.16
CA ILE A 214 1.55 9.22 -8.08
C ILE A 214 1.45 10.62 -7.51
N ASP A 215 1.76 10.76 -6.24
CA ASP A 215 1.79 12.06 -5.55
C ASP A 215 2.80 13.04 -6.18
N PRO A 216 2.51 14.35 -6.16
CA PRO A 216 3.52 15.37 -6.38
C PRO A 216 4.73 15.19 -5.47
N SER A 217 5.94 15.47 -5.97
CA SER A 217 7.21 15.22 -5.27
C SER A 217 7.27 15.80 -3.85
N ALA A 218 6.64 16.97 -3.63
CA ALA A 218 6.59 17.60 -2.31
C ALA A 218 5.68 16.82 -1.34
N ILE A 219 4.51 16.37 -1.78
CA ILE A 219 3.59 15.57 -0.98
C ILE A 219 4.20 14.20 -0.68
N TYR A 220 4.84 13.59 -1.70
CA TYR A 220 5.53 12.32 -1.49
C TYR A 220 6.65 12.42 -0.46
N LEU A 221 7.44 13.51 -0.45
CA LEU A 221 8.48 13.70 0.56
C LEU A 221 7.88 13.83 1.97
N GLN A 222 6.74 14.52 2.13
CA GLN A 222 6.01 14.58 3.40
C GLN A 222 5.53 13.19 3.85
N LYS A 223 5.01 12.37 2.94
CA LYS A 223 4.65 10.98 3.21
C LYS A 223 5.86 10.14 3.64
N VAL A 224 7.02 10.34 3.01
CA VAL A 224 8.28 9.70 3.41
C VAL A 224 8.68 10.11 4.83
N GLU A 225 8.61 11.39 5.17
CA GLU A 225 8.90 11.86 6.53
C GLU A 225 7.93 11.28 7.57
N ALA A 226 6.63 11.22 7.25
CA ALA A 226 5.62 10.57 8.08
C ALA A 226 5.93 9.08 8.30
N SER A 227 6.29 8.36 7.23
CA SER A 227 6.66 6.95 7.34
C SER A 227 7.87 6.73 8.23
N LEU A 228 8.86 7.63 8.23
CA LEU A 228 10.02 7.55 9.10
C LEU A 228 9.66 7.80 10.58
N ARG A 229 8.69 8.68 10.86
CA ARG A 229 8.16 8.86 12.22
C ARG A 229 7.41 7.60 12.68
N THR A 230 6.60 6.99 11.80
CA THR A 230 5.95 5.70 12.07
C THR A 230 6.98 4.61 12.38
N LEU A 231 8.02 4.47 11.54
CA LEU A 231 9.12 3.52 11.79
C LEU A 231 9.76 3.71 13.17
N LYS A 232 9.99 4.97 13.56
CA LYS A 232 10.58 5.29 14.86
C LYS A 232 9.69 4.82 16.02
N ARG A 233 8.37 5.05 15.93
CA ARG A 233 7.38 4.65 16.96
C ARG A 233 7.19 3.13 17.06
N LEU A 234 7.28 2.42 15.95
CA LEU A 234 7.06 0.97 15.93
C LEU A 234 8.12 0.20 16.73
N GLY A 235 9.35 0.71 16.79
CA GLY A 235 10.43 0.03 17.50
C GLY A 235 10.75 -1.34 16.93
N GLU A 236 11.11 -2.29 17.80
CA GLU A 236 11.27 -3.70 17.41
C GLU A 236 9.87 -4.37 17.19
N PRO A 237 9.71 -5.27 16.21
CA PRO A 237 10.78 -5.89 15.39
C PRO A 237 11.16 -5.10 14.13
N MET A 238 10.47 -4.01 13.79
CA MET A 238 10.70 -3.27 12.54
C MET A 238 12.11 -2.68 12.45
N HIS A 239 12.70 -2.29 13.58
CA HIS A 239 14.05 -1.73 13.59
C HIS A 239 15.11 -2.74 13.11
N SER A 240 14.97 -4.01 13.42
CA SER A 240 15.88 -5.06 12.96
C SER A 240 15.73 -5.36 11.46
N PHE A 241 14.54 -5.15 10.90
CA PHE A 241 14.27 -5.35 9.49
C PHE A 241 14.64 -4.16 8.60
N SER A 242 14.69 -2.96 9.16
CA SER A 242 14.93 -1.75 8.39
C SER A 242 16.42 -1.54 8.12
N ALA A 243 16.83 -1.64 6.83
CA ALA A 243 18.19 -1.33 6.41
C ALA A 243 18.62 0.11 6.81
N LEU A 244 17.67 1.06 6.82
CA LEU A 244 17.90 2.43 7.26
C LEU A 244 18.28 2.48 8.74
N VAL A 245 17.52 1.79 9.60
CA VAL A 245 17.79 1.74 11.05
C VAL A 245 19.10 1.00 11.33
N CYS A 246 19.34 -0.12 10.64
CA CYS A 246 20.61 -0.85 10.75
C CYS A 246 21.80 0.04 10.37
N THR A 247 21.69 0.84 9.31
CA THR A 247 22.73 1.80 8.91
C THR A 247 22.92 2.88 9.97
N GLN A 248 21.85 3.47 10.48
CA GLN A 248 21.91 4.48 11.53
C GLN A 248 22.56 3.91 12.82
N ARG A 249 22.21 2.69 13.23
CA ARG A 249 22.82 2.00 14.38
C ARG A 249 24.31 1.74 14.17
N ARG A 250 24.72 1.37 12.92
CA ARG A 250 26.14 1.20 12.58
C ARG A 250 26.91 2.52 12.70
N LEU A 251 26.37 3.61 12.15
CA LEU A 251 26.97 4.94 12.27
C LEU A 251 27.06 5.41 13.73
N LYS A 252 26.04 5.10 14.56
CA LYS A 252 26.05 5.39 15.99
C LYS A 252 27.21 4.67 16.70
N ARG A 253 27.43 3.37 16.40
CA ARG A 253 28.56 2.59 16.97
C ARG A 253 29.92 3.12 16.52
N MET A 254 30.01 3.70 15.33
CA MET A 254 31.22 4.33 14.79
C MET A 254 31.41 5.79 15.27
N HIS A 255 30.54 6.30 16.16
CA HIS A 255 30.53 7.70 16.62
C HIS A 255 30.35 8.75 15.50
N LEU A 256 29.87 8.34 14.31
CA LEU A 256 29.67 9.21 13.14
C LEU A 256 28.28 9.90 13.12
N LEU A 257 27.39 9.60 14.06
CA LEU A 257 26.03 10.13 14.08
C LEU A 257 25.98 11.67 14.22
N PRO A 258 26.82 12.34 15.07
CA PRO A 258 26.84 13.80 15.12
C PRO A 258 27.24 14.44 13.79
N LEU A 259 28.23 13.85 13.08
CA LEU A 259 28.65 14.31 11.76
C LEU A 259 27.53 14.17 10.72
N LEU A 260 26.82 13.04 10.71
CA LEU A 260 25.66 12.83 9.85
C LEU A 260 24.56 13.88 10.09
N ARG A 261 24.23 14.16 11.37
CA ARG A 261 23.24 15.17 11.73
C ARG A 261 23.66 16.57 11.28
N LEU A 262 24.92 16.94 11.50
CA LEU A 262 25.46 18.22 11.05
C LEU A 262 25.38 18.33 9.51
N ALA A 263 25.83 17.31 8.78
CA ALA A 263 25.76 17.28 7.33
C ALA A 263 24.29 17.41 6.85
N TYR A 264 23.36 16.68 7.47
CA TYR A 264 21.94 16.80 7.12
C TYR A 264 21.41 18.21 7.34
N ARG A 265 21.71 18.85 8.47
CA ARG A 265 21.27 20.23 8.78
C ARG A 265 21.78 21.24 7.75
N LEU A 266 23.03 21.09 7.33
CA LEU A 266 23.66 21.98 6.33
C LEU A 266 23.09 21.75 4.93
N PHE A 267 22.88 20.49 4.54
CA PHE A 267 22.53 20.12 3.17
C PHE A 267 21.04 19.80 2.94
N ARG A 268 20.17 19.87 3.97
CA ARG A 268 18.75 19.53 3.81
C ARG A 268 18.01 20.35 2.74
N LEU A 269 18.32 21.64 2.62
CA LEU A 269 17.69 22.51 1.62
C LEU A 269 18.18 22.19 0.20
N PRO A 270 19.48 22.13 -0.10
CA PRO A 270 19.99 21.65 -1.37
C PRO A 270 19.48 20.25 -1.74
N LEU A 271 19.40 19.30 -0.78
CA LEU A 271 18.82 17.99 -1.01
C LEU A 271 17.36 18.09 -1.46
N ARG A 272 16.53 18.89 -0.76
CA ARG A 272 15.12 19.09 -1.16
C ARG A 272 14.99 19.70 -2.55
N TRP A 273 15.81 20.69 -2.90
CA TRP A 273 15.80 21.25 -4.25
C TRP A 273 16.10 20.19 -5.31
N GLN A 274 17.10 19.34 -5.07
CA GLN A 274 17.42 18.25 -5.99
C GLN A 274 16.27 17.22 -6.07
N LEU A 275 15.64 16.89 -4.94
CA LEU A 275 14.52 15.94 -4.89
C LEU A 275 13.26 16.47 -5.59
N PHE A 276 13.10 17.79 -5.70
CA PHE A 276 11.99 18.43 -6.42
C PHE A 276 12.33 18.80 -7.86
N SER A 277 13.54 18.48 -8.32
CA SER A 277 13.94 18.71 -9.72
C SER A 277 13.26 17.72 -10.66
N PRO A 278 13.26 17.97 -11.99
CA PRO A 278 12.77 17.02 -13.00
C PRO A 278 13.53 15.68 -13.02
N TYR A 279 14.72 15.63 -12.41
CA TYR A 279 15.58 14.44 -12.37
C TYR A 279 16.00 14.08 -10.93
N PRO A 280 15.04 13.76 -10.03
CA PRO A 280 15.38 13.48 -8.63
C PRO A 280 16.21 12.21 -8.48
N SER A 281 17.18 12.25 -7.57
CA SER A 281 18.05 11.13 -7.26
C SER A 281 17.50 10.29 -6.12
N VAL A 282 17.21 9.01 -6.37
CA VAL A 282 16.80 8.08 -5.32
C VAL A 282 17.92 7.81 -4.30
N PHE A 283 19.19 7.95 -4.72
CA PHE A 283 20.31 7.87 -3.77
C PHE A 283 20.27 9.04 -2.77
N LEU A 284 20.10 10.27 -3.25
CA LEU A 284 19.98 11.45 -2.40
C LEU A 284 18.72 11.41 -1.53
N LEU A 285 17.62 10.81 -2.01
CA LEU A 285 16.46 10.54 -1.17
C LEU A 285 16.83 9.60 0.00
N ASN A 286 17.63 8.57 -0.23
CA ASN A 286 18.07 7.68 0.86
C ASN A 286 19.01 8.40 1.85
N CYS A 287 19.88 9.29 1.37
CA CYS A 287 20.67 10.16 2.24
C CYS A 287 19.77 11.09 3.08
N TYR A 288 18.77 11.70 2.44
CA TYR A 288 17.77 12.52 3.13
C TYR A 288 17.03 11.73 4.21
N LYS A 289 16.52 10.53 3.86
CA LYS A 289 15.82 9.64 4.82
C LYS A 289 16.68 9.31 6.03
N LEU A 290 17.95 8.99 5.83
CA LEU A 290 18.89 8.63 6.89
C LEU A 290 19.17 9.84 7.80
N GLY A 291 19.39 11.01 7.21
CA GLY A 291 19.59 12.26 7.96
C GLY A 291 18.37 12.66 8.77
N TYR A 292 17.18 12.68 8.12
CA TYR A 292 15.91 12.99 8.79
C TYR A 292 15.62 12.03 9.96
N TYR A 293 15.72 10.72 9.73
CA TYR A 293 15.50 9.71 10.75
C TYR A 293 16.47 9.88 11.96
N SER A 294 17.71 10.30 11.69
CA SER A 294 18.72 10.51 12.72
C SER A 294 18.45 11.74 13.59
N GLU A 295 17.66 12.71 13.12
CA GLU A 295 17.22 13.89 13.88
C GLU A 295 15.98 13.61 14.75
N LEU A 296 15.21 12.56 14.44
CA LEU A 296 14.05 12.21 15.24
C LEU A 296 14.49 11.82 16.67
N LYS A 297 13.82 12.43 17.67
CA LYS A 297 14.04 12.08 19.08
C LYS A 297 13.62 10.63 19.36
N ASP A 298 14.29 10.00 20.30
CA ASP A 298 13.94 8.66 20.80
C ASP A 298 12.62 8.69 21.56
#